data_2e2245b6e515cd0a8e11c7a4f5cbee2d
#
_entry.id   2e2245b6e515cd0a8e11c7a4f5cbee2d
#
_cell.length_a   1.000
_cell.length_b   1.000
_cell.length_c   1.000
_cell.angle_alpha   90.00
_cell.angle_beta   90.00
_cell.angle_gamma   90.00
#
_symmetry.space_group_name_H-M   'P 1'
#
loop_
_entity.id
_entity.type
_entity.pdbx_description
1 polymer ?
#
loop_
_entity_poly.entity_id
_entity_poly.type
_entity_poly.pdbx_seq_one_letter_code
_entity_poly.pdbx_strand_id
1 'polypeptide(L)'
;MPSLRTHLLYLAGATLSLAPAQAATAKYMVVFGDSYSTTNSWIGSAAPSTSNPIGNPAFPGQTTSGGLNWVGQAIAKQNTSLVLAYDLAVTGATTDKEIVDTYAQYNLDDQVETLFSTYLTGSLAPWASSPGDVLAAVFCGINDVGEPFWDGIPAPIDAILDRYFGLLEELYADGLRNYVLFTIPPFDRAPAIIYQPAAMVASLQSDIKTYNAQLATRLAAFKAAHSGVTAQLFDTAPTFTAVLDNPTAYGAPDATCVNGDGTSCLWADTYHPGLVIHELLAEALVKAVDFF
;
A
#
# COMPACT_ATOMS: atom_id res chain seq x y z
N MET A 1 -73.17 35.39 36.52
CA MET A 1 -72.32 35.54 35.28
C MET A 1 -70.92 35.12 35.62
N PRO A 2 -70.38 33.98 35.18
CA PRO A 2 -68.98 33.62 35.47
C PRO A 2 -68.05 34.08 34.33
N SER A 3 -66.94 34.67 34.76
CA SER A 3 -65.87 35.22 33.86
C SER A 3 -65.04 34.11 33.24
N LEU A 4 -64.93 34.09 31.91
CA LEU A 4 -63.99 33.31 31.22
C LEU A 4 -62.57 33.86 31.46
N ARG A 5 -61.66 32.98 31.97
CA ARG A 5 -60.23 33.23 31.98
C ARG A 5 -59.61 32.52 30.77
N THR A 6 -59.04 33.29 29.84
CA THR A 6 -58.33 32.84 28.70
C THR A 6 -56.89 32.47 29.12
N HIS A 7 -56.52 31.18 29.05
CA HIS A 7 -55.14 30.76 29.24
C HIS A 7 -54.38 30.83 27.90
N LEU A 8 -53.41 31.73 27.82
CA LEU A 8 -52.43 31.76 26.72
C LEU A 8 -51.37 30.67 26.97
N LEU A 9 -51.33 29.66 26.09
CA LEU A 9 -50.22 28.72 26.06
C LEU A 9 -49.06 29.30 25.23
N TYR A 10 -47.92 29.55 25.88
CA TYR A 10 -46.66 29.83 25.20
C TYR A 10 -46.03 28.53 24.73
N LEU A 11 -46.01 28.30 23.45
CA LEU A 11 -45.18 27.26 22.83
C LEU A 11 -43.73 27.80 22.71
N ALA A 12 -42.85 27.28 23.58
CA ALA A 12 -41.43 27.52 23.46
C ALA A 12 -40.90 26.65 22.31
N GLY A 13 -40.63 27.26 21.16
CA GLY A 13 -39.97 26.61 20.04
C GLY A 13 -38.50 26.40 20.37
N ALA A 14 -38.10 25.16 20.61
CA ALA A 14 -36.68 24.79 20.68
C ALA A 14 -36.09 24.76 19.24
N THR A 15 -35.30 25.77 18.92
CA THR A 15 -34.48 25.75 17.70
C THR A 15 -33.32 24.81 17.94
N LEU A 16 -33.36 23.61 17.35
CA LEU A 16 -32.16 22.76 17.21
C LEU A 16 -31.16 23.47 16.30
N SER A 17 -30.13 24.03 16.90
CA SER A 17 -28.95 24.47 16.15
C SER A 17 -28.17 23.24 15.70
N LEU A 18 -28.33 22.86 14.44
CA LEU A 18 -27.41 21.90 13.78
C LEU A 18 -26.07 22.60 13.64
N ALA A 19 -25.10 22.23 14.47
CA ALA A 19 -23.71 22.60 14.25
C ALA A 19 -23.31 22.09 12.86
N PRO A 20 -22.62 22.91 12.03
CA PRO A 20 -22.12 22.43 10.74
C PRO A 20 -21.22 21.22 11.00
N ALA A 21 -21.50 20.11 10.30
CA ALA A 21 -20.61 18.97 10.32
C ALA A 21 -19.23 19.46 9.86
N GLN A 22 -18.24 19.36 10.73
CA GLN A 22 -16.87 19.71 10.40
C GLN A 22 -16.44 18.76 9.28
N ALA A 23 -16.07 19.31 8.11
CA ALA A 23 -15.57 18.51 7.02
C ALA A 23 -14.37 17.68 7.54
N ALA A 24 -14.43 16.37 7.36
CA ALA A 24 -13.33 15.51 7.77
C ALA A 24 -12.06 15.98 7.08
N THR A 25 -11.00 16.25 7.83
CA THR A 25 -9.69 16.54 7.29
C THR A 25 -9.19 15.31 6.55
N ALA A 26 -8.76 15.50 5.30
CA ALA A 26 -8.20 14.42 4.52
C ALA A 26 -6.86 13.97 5.12
N LYS A 27 -6.66 12.68 5.24
CA LYS A 27 -5.35 12.07 5.41
C LYS A 27 -4.78 11.71 4.04
N TYR A 28 -3.48 11.50 3.99
CA TYR A 28 -2.77 11.22 2.74
C TYR A 28 -1.96 9.95 2.86
N MET A 29 -1.96 9.13 1.82
CA MET A 29 -1.08 7.97 1.72
C MET A 29 -0.21 8.14 0.48
N VAL A 30 1.12 8.10 0.66
CA VAL A 30 2.06 8.02 -0.45
C VAL A 30 2.49 6.58 -0.57
N VAL A 31 2.23 5.99 -1.73
CA VAL A 31 2.49 4.58 -2.01
C VAL A 31 3.73 4.48 -2.89
N PHE A 32 4.70 3.73 -2.43
CA PHE A 32 5.91 3.37 -3.14
C PHE A 32 5.94 1.86 -3.36
N GLY A 33 6.41 1.41 -4.50
CA GLY A 33 6.54 -0.02 -4.74
C GLY A 33 6.43 -0.42 -6.21
N ASP A 34 5.88 -1.60 -6.40
CA ASP A 34 5.88 -2.30 -7.68
C ASP A 34 4.45 -2.60 -8.19
N SER A 35 4.34 -3.63 -9.05
CA SER A 35 3.08 -4.05 -9.66
C SER A 35 2.01 -4.51 -8.69
N TYR A 36 2.35 -4.90 -7.46
CA TYR A 36 1.37 -5.27 -6.44
C TYR A 36 0.65 -4.06 -5.85
N SER A 37 1.22 -2.86 -6.03
CA SER A 37 0.68 -1.60 -5.50
C SER A 37 0.16 -0.66 -6.58
N THR A 38 0.77 -0.67 -7.77
CA THR A 38 0.48 0.34 -8.80
C THR A 38 -1.00 0.41 -9.17
N THR A 39 -1.49 1.64 -9.25
CA THR A 39 -2.76 2.03 -9.89
C THR A 39 -2.52 2.71 -11.24
N ASN A 40 -1.27 2.69 -11.70
CA ASN A 40 -0.78 3.41 -12.88
C ASN A 40 -1.06 4.92 -12.78
N SER A 41 -0.95 5.47 -11.59
CA SER A 41 -1.18 6.88 -11.31
C SER A 41 -0.02 7.73 -11.83
N TRP A 42 -0.35 8.91 -12.35
CA TRP A 42 0.65 9.88 -12.82
C TRP A 42 0.60 11.16 -12.00
N ILE A 43 1.59 11.33 -11.11
CA ILE A 43 1.64 12.44 -10.16
C ILE A 43 1.73 13.84 -10.81
N GLY A 44 2.27 13.95 -12.02
CA GLY A 44 2.37 15.19 -12.77
C GLY A 44 1.05 15.69 -13.37
N SER A 45 -0.09 15.07 -13.06
CA SER A 45 -1.41 15.41 -13.59
C SER A 45 -2.42 15.75 -12.49
N ALA A 46 -3.70 15.37 -12.63
CA ALA A 46 -4.73 15.69 -11.64
C ALA A 46 -4.43 15.07 -10.26
N ALA A 47 -4.35 15.91 -9.24
CA ALA A 47 -4.14 15.45 -7.86
C ALA A 47 -5.33 14.64 -7.32
N PRO A 48 -5.10 13.76 -6.33
CA PRO A 48 -6.15 13.07 -5.61
C PRO A 48 -7.17 14.05 -4.99
N SER A 49 -8.45 13.65 -5.00
CA SER A 49 -9.57 14.45 -4.50
C SER A 49 -10.65 13.55 -3.90
N THR A 50 -11.62 14.14 -3.20
CA THR A 50 -12.75 13.38 -2.62
C THR A 50 -13.58 12.62 -3.66
N SER A 51 -13.65 13.11 -4.90
CA SER A 51 -14.37 12.45 -5.99
C SER A 51 -13.50 11.48 -6.78
N ASN A 52 -12.19 11.55 -6.65
CA ASN A 52 -11.23 10.66 -7.27
C ASN A 52 -9.99 10.51 -6.37
N PRO A 53 -9.99 9.55 -5.44
CA PRO A 53 -9.02 9.48 -4.34
C PRO A 53 -7.60 9.11 -4.75
N ILE A 54 -7.35 8.76 -6.02
CA ILE A 54 -6.01 8.45 -6.57
C ILE A 54 -5.54 9.46 -7.62
N GLY A 55 -6.38 10.48 -7.98
CA GLY A 55 -6.04 11.47 -8.99
C GLY A 55 -6.22 10.94 -10.43
N ASN A 56 -5.15 10.84 -11.20
CA ASN A 56 -5.19 10.34 -12.57
C ASN A 56 -4.34 9.07 -12.71
N PRO A 57 -4.88 7.98 -13.29
CA PRO A 57 -6.19 7.83 -13.93
C PRO A 57 -7.36 7.86 -12.93
N ALA A 58 -8.59 7.90 -13.45
CA ALA A 58 -9.77 7.85 -12.60
C ALA A 58 -9.82 6.54 -11.81
N PHE A 59 -10.24 6.64 -10.53
CA PHE A 59 -10.43 5.49 -9.66
C PHE A 59 -11.32 4.40 -10.34
N PRO A 60 -10.95 3.13 -10.30
CA PRO A 60 -9.95 2.48 -9.44
C PRO A 60 -8.50 2.51 -9.98
N GLY A 61 -8.21 3.14 -11.09
CA GLY A 61 -6.93 3.09 -11.76
C GLY A 61 -6.78 1.89 -12.69
N GLN A 62 -5.55 1.61 -13.05
CA GLN A 62 -5.15 0.44 -13.86
C GLN A 62 -4.21 -0.41 -13.02
N THR A 63 -4.70 -1.55 -12.55
CA THR A 63 -3.96 -2.44 -11.65
C THR A 63 -3.66 -3.77 -12.33
N THR A 64 -2.77 -4.55 -11.75
CA THR A 64 -2.47 -5.92 -12.20
C THR A 64 -3.45 -6.97 -11.66
N SER A 65 -4.38 -6.57 -10.76
CA SER A 65 -5.27 -7.48 -10.04
C SER A 65 -6.61 -7.75 -10.73
N GLY A 66 -6.89 -7.12 -11.88
CA GLY A 66 -8.20 -7.19 -12.54
C GLY A 66 -9.24 -6.21 -11.97
N GLY A 67 -8.87 -5.36 -11.00
CA GLY A 67 -9.75 -4.36 -10.38
C GLY A 67 -9.06 -3.61 -9.25
N LEU A 68 -9.72 -3.42 -8.11
CA LEU A 68 -9.12 -2.75 -6.95
C LEU A 68 -7.99 -3.60 -6.35
N ASN A 69 -6.76 -3.07 -6.35
CA ASN A 69 -5.69 -3.62 -5.54
C ASN A 69 -5.83 -3.19 -4.06
N TRP A 70 -4.87 -3.56 -3.20
CA TRP A 70 -4.89 -3.22 -1.77
C TRP A 70 -4.95 -1.70 -1.51
N VAL A 71 -4.35 -0.87 -2.39
CA VAL A 71 -4.39 0.60 -2.28
C VAL A 71 -5.83 1.09 -2.39
N GLY A 72 -6.50 0.75 -3.48
CA GLY A 72 -7.90 1.13 -3.70
C GLY A 72 -8.86 0.57 -2.65
N GLN A 73 -8.62 -0.67 -2.20
CA GLN A 73 -9.38 -1.30 -1.11
C GLN A 73 -9.18 -0.54 0.21
N ALA A 74 -7.94 -0.26 0.60
CA ALA A 74 -7.63 0.42 1.87
C ALA A 74 -8.25 1.83 1.94
N ILE A 75 -8.13 2.63 0.87
CA ILE A 75 -8.59 4.02 0.90
C ILE A 75 -10.08 4.21 0.70
N ALA A 76 -10.78 3.26 0.05
CA ALA A 76 -12.17 3.46 -0.37
C ALA A 76 -13.16 2.39 0.11
N LYS A 77 -12.71 1.26 0.63
CA LYS A 77 -13.59 0.15 1.04
C LYS A 77 -13.41 -0.27 2.49
N GLN A 78 -12.18 -0.43 2.96
CA GLN A 78 -11.89 -0.98 4.29
C GLN A 78 -11.76 0.10 5.37
N ASN A 79 -11.64 1.38 4.97
CA ASN A 79 -11.44 2.52 5.84
C ASN A 79 -12.67 3.44 5.84
N THR A 80 -12.95 4.09 6.97
CA THR A 80 -14.08 5.03 7.15
C THR A 80 -13.66 6.49 7.12
N SER A 81 -12.36 6.79 7.23
CA SER A 81 -11.83 8.15 7.12
C SER A 81 -11.57 8.53 5.65
N LEU A 82 -11.47 9.83 5.37
CA LEU A 82 -11.08 10.27 4.03
C LEU A 82 -9.57 10.15 3.87
N VAL A 83 -9.12 9.19 3.06
CA VAL A 83 -7.71 9.01 2.68
C VAL A 83 -7.55 9.24 1.18
N LEU A 84 -6.62 10.11 0.80
CA LEU A 84 -6.25 10.41 -0.58
C LEU A 84 -4.86 9.80 -0.86
N ALA A 85 -4.73 9.02 -1.94
CA ALA A 85 -3.48 8.31 -2.23
C ALA A 85 -2.72 8.95 -3.40
N TYR A 86 -1.46 9.24 -3.18
CA TYR A 86 -0.45 9.50 -4.20
C TYR A 86 0.31 8.20 -4.44
N ASP A 87 -0.03 7.51 -5.51
CA ASP A 87 0.56 6.21 -5.84
C ASP A 87 1.68 6.41 -6.85
N LEU A 88 2.91 6.19 -6.40
CA LEU A 88 4.15 6.30 -7.18
C LEU A 88 4.66 4.94 -7.63
N ALA A 89 3.99 3.85 -7.24
CA ALA A 89 4.40 2.49 -7.54
C ALA A 89 4.38 2.20 -9.06
N VAL A 90 5.38 1.49 -9.53
CA VAL A 90 5.58 1.18 -10.95
C VAL A 90 5.79 -0.32 -11.16
N THR A 91 5.10 -0.89 -12.13
CA THR A 91 5.26 -2.30 -12.52
C THR A 91 6.71 -2.65 -12.82
N GLY A 92 7.21 -3.73 -12.21
CA GLY A 92 8.57 -4.21 -12.38
C GLY A 92 9.62 -3.49 -11.52
N ALA A 93 9.23 -2.48 -10.72
CA ALA A 93 10.18 -1.72 -9.92
C ALA A 93 10.95 -2.61 -8.92
N THR A 94 12.26 -2.43 -8.92
CA THR A 94 13.19 -2.88 -7.88
C THR A 94 13.53 -1.72 -6.94
N THR A 95 14.35 -1.95 -5.94
CA THR A 95 14.82 -0.87 -5.07
C THR A 95 15.70 0.13 -5.83
N ASP A 96 16.60 -0.36 -6.67
CA ASP A 96 17.50 0.43 -7.51
C ASP A 96 18.00 -0.47 -8.66
N LYS A 97 17.83 -0.02 -9.91
CA LYS A 97 18.23 -0.79 -11.11
C LYS A 97 19.73 -1.03 -11.23
N GLU A 98 20.54 -0.22 -10.57
CA GLU A 98 22.00 -0.42 -10.58
C GLU A 98 22.40 -1.58 -9.63
N ILE A 99 21.49 -2.02 -8.75
CA ILE A 99 21.68 -3.16 -7.85
C ILE A 99 21.02 -4.41 -8.43
N VAL A 100 19.76 -4.28 -8.88
CA VAL A 100 18.98 -5.34 -9.54
C VAL A 100 18.34 -4.76 -10.79
N ASP A 101 18.87 -5.13 -11.96
CA ASP A 101 18.40 -4.64 -13.27
C ASP A 101 16.93 -5.02 -13.53
N THR A 102 16.20 -4.11 -14.16
CA THR A 102 14.78 -4.26 -14.46
C THR A 102 14.36 -3.36 -15.61
N TYR A 103 13.22 -3.69 -16.22
CA TYR A 103 12.60 -2.88 -17.27
C TYR A 103 11.76 -1.69 -16.73
N ALA A 104 11.60 -1.56 -15.41
CA ALA A 104 10.77 -0.50 -14.82
C ALA A 104 11.29 0.89 -15.18
N GLN A 105 10.36 1.80 -15.47
CA GLN A 105 10.70 3.18 -15.80
C GLN A 105 11.16 3.97 -14.57
N TYR A 106 10.57 3.68 -13.41
CA TYR A 106 10.88 4.30 -12.13
C TYR A 106 10.97 3.20 -11.07
N ASN A 107 12.16 3.04 -10.51
CA ASN A 107 12.40 2.15 -9.38
C ASN A 107 12.16 2.88 -8.06
N LEU A 108 12.32 2.24 -6.92
CA LEU A 108 12.05 2.86 -5.63
C LEU A 108 12.89 4.13 -5.42
N ASP A 109 14.16 4.11 -5.85
CA ASP A 109 15.03 5.29 -5.82
C ASP A 109 14.46 6.43 -6.68
N ASP A 110 14.04 6.17 -7.91
CA ASP A 110 13.40 7.17 -8.77
C ASP A 110 12.05 7.66 -8.19
N GLN A 111 11.28 6.76 -7.57
CA GLN A 111 10.01 7.13 -6.92
C GLN A 111 10.24 8.10 -5.77
N VAL A 112 11.33 7.96 -5.02
CA VAL A 112 11.70 8.86 -3.92
C VAL A 112 12.43 10.10 -4.45
N GLU A 113 13.57 9.91 -5.11
CA GLU A 113 14.50 10.98 -5.47
C GLU A 113 13.99 11.85 -6.64
N THR A 114 13.15 11.30 -7.51
CA THR A 114 12.63 12.02 -8.68
C THR A 114 11.15 12.39 -8.52
N LEU A 115 10.26 11.42 -8.29
CA LEU A 115 8.83 11.69 -8.27
C LEU A 115 8.39 12.36 -6.96
N PHE A 116 8.68 11.77 -5.82
CA PHE A 116 8.28 12.34 -4.53
C PHE A 116 8.98 13.69 -4.29
N SER A 117 10.29 13.78 -4.48
CA SER A 117 11.05 15.00 -4.25
C SER A 117 10.58 16.17 -5.12
N THR A 118 10.19 15.90 -6.36
CA THR A 118 9.74 16.95 -7.29
C THR A 118 8.34 17.46 -7.00
N TYR A 119 7.40 16.57 -6.62
CA TYR A 119 5.98 16.89 -6.58
C TYR A 119 5.37 16.96 -5.19
N LEU A 120 6.00 16.36 -4.16
CA LEU A 120 5.37 16.12 -2.85
C LEU A 120 6.20 16.62 -1.67
N THR A 121 7.18 17.51 -1.89
CA THR A 121 8.02 18.07 -0.84
C THR A 121 7.74 19.55 -0.57
N GLY A 122 8.13 20.03 0.59
CA GLY A 122 7.99 21.44 0.98
C GLY A 122 6.55 21.94 0.89
N SER A 123 6.34 23.09 0.26
CA SER A 123 5.01 23.70 0.11
C SER A 123 4.12 23.01 -0.94
N LEU A 124 4.66 22.07 -1.72
CA LEU A 124 3.89 21.27 -2.69
C LEU A 124 3.18 20.10 -2.01
N ALA A 125 3.66 19.67 -0.86
CA ALA A 125 3.02 18.60 -0.10
C ALA A 125 1.67 19.06 0.47
N PRO A 126 0.55 18.39 0.18
CA PRO A 126 -0.76 18.78 0.72
C PRO A 126 -0.87 18.63 2.23
N TRP A 127 0.05 17.88 2.84
CA TRP A 127 0.18 17.68 4.30
C TRP A 127 1.25 18.56 4.95
N ALA A 128 1.82 19.55 4.25
CA ALA A 128 2.93 20.37 4.76
C ALA A 128 2.64 21.04 6.12
N SER A 129 1.36 21.40 6.39
CA SER A 129 0.94 21.97 7.67
C SER A 129 0.57 20.91 8.73
N SER A 130 0.49 19.64 8.35
CA SER A 130 0.03 18.53 9.19
C SER A 130 0.79 17.25 8.85
N PRO A 131 2.10 17.17 9.13
CA PRO A 131 2.93 16.02 8.73
C PRO A 131 2.51 14.69 9.40
N GLY A 132 1.67 14.74 10.46
CA GLY A 132 1.04 13.56 11.04
C GLY A 132 -0.06 12.95 10.18
N ASP A 133 -0.59 13.69 9.20
CA ASP A 133 -1.70 13.26 8.35
C ASP A 133 -1.22 12.56 7.06
N VAL A 134 0.05 12.18 6.96
CA VAL A 134 0.61 11.41 5.84
C VAL A 134 1.25 10.11 6.30
N LEU A 135 1.00 9.05 5.56
CA LEU A 135 1.59 7.72 5.69
C LEU A 135 2.40 7.39 4.43
N ALA A 136 3.67 7.06 4.57
CA ALA A 136 4.45 6.39 3.54
C ALA A 136 4.22 4.88 3.61
N ALA A 137 3.63 4.31 2.57
CA ALA A 137 3.40 2.88 2.44
C ALA A 137 4.38 2.32 1.39
N VAL A 138 5.33 1.50 1.81
CA VAL A 138 6.40 1.00 0.93
C VAL A 138 6.28 -0.52 0.79
N PHE A 139 5.84 -0.97 -0.39
CA PHE A 139 5.72 -2.38 -0.72
C PHE A 139 6.60 -2.67 -1.95
N CYS A 140 7.89 -2.85 -1.71
CA CYS A 140 8.92 -3.13 -2.70
C CYS A 140 9.77 -4.30 -2.21
N GLY A 141 10.32 -5.09 -3.14
CA GLY A 141 11.19 -6.23 -2.83
C GLY A 141 10.89 -7.48 -3.64
N ILE A 142 9.68 -7.64 -4.16
CA ILE A 142 9.28 -8.81 -4.95
C ILE A 142 10.18 -8.96 -6.19
N ASN A 143 10.42 -7.87 -6.92
CA ASN A 143 11.30 -7.87 -8.09
C ASN A 143 12.77 -7.93 -7.69
N ASP A 144 13.15 -7.36 -6.53
CA ASP A 144 14.51 -7.42 -6.01
C ASP A 144 15.01 -8.85 -5.76
N VAL A 145 14.11 -9.77 -5.41
CA VAL A 145 14.44 -11.20 -5.29
C VAL A 145 13.97 -12.01 -6.50
N GLY A 146 13.00 -11.51 -7.25
CA GLY A 146 12.42 -12.17 -8.42
C GLY A 146 13.32 -12.14 -9.65
N GLU A 147 13.92 -11.00 -9.98
CA GLU A 147 14.82 -10.89 -11.14
C GLU A 147 16.07 -11.77 -10.96
N PRO A 148 16.80 -11.72 -9.82
CA PRO A 148 17.89 -12.67 -9.55
C PRO A 148 17.45 -14.14 -9.60
N PHE A 149 16.24 -14.47 -9.16
CA PHE A 149 15.70 -15.83 -9.27
C PHE A 149 15.62 -16.29 -10.74
N TRP A 150 15.11 -15.43 -11.65
CA TRP A 150 15.03 -15.75 -13.07
C TRP A 150 16.40 -15.86 -13.73
N ASP A 151 17.37 -15.10 -13.25
CA ASP A 151 18.77 -15.15 -13.68
C ASP A 151 19.53 -16.35 -13.07
N GLY A 152 18.94 -17.05 -12.10
CA GLY A 152 19.56 -18.20 -11.43
C GLY A 152 20.71 -17.82 -10.50
N ILE A 153 20.69 -16.61 -9.93
CA ILE A 153 21.69 -16.09 -8.99
C ILE A 153 21.03 -15.68 -7.65
N PRO A 154 21.78 -15.67 -6.53
CA PRO A 154 21.26 -15.17 -5.26
C PRO A 154 21.00 -13.66 -5.32
N ALA A 155 19.93 -13.20 -4.67
CA ALA A 155 19.63 -11.78 -4.54
C ALA A 155 20.67 -11.07 -3.65
N PRO A 156 21.16 -9.87 -4.03
CA PRO A 156 22.12 -9.09 -3.25
C PRO A 156 21.44 -8.31 -2.11
N ILE A 157 20.81 -9.04 -1.17
CA ILE A 157 19.86 -8.52 -0.17
C ILE A 157 20.47 -7.40 0.68
N ASP A 158 21.74 -7.49 1.06
CA ASP A 158 22.39 -6.47 1.87
C ASP A 158 22.46 -5.14 1.12
N ALA A 159 22.88 -5.14 -0.15
CA ALA A 159 22.95 -3.94 -0.97
C ALA A 159 21.55 -3.35 -1.24
N ILE A 160 20.57 -4.20 -1.53
CA ILE A 160 19.17 -3.81 -1.72
C ILE A 160 18.66 -3.07 -0.48
N LEU A 161 18.79 -3.66 0.70
CA LEU A 161 18.28 -3.08 1.93
C LEU A 161 19.11 -1.90 2.45
N ASP A 162 20.40 -1.82 2.15
CA ASP A 162 21.20 -0.62 2.41
C ASP A 162 20.65 0.58 1.62
N ARG A 163 20.36 0.38 0.34
CA ARG A 163 19.74 1.40 -0.50
C ARG A 163 18.32 1.74 -0.05
N TYR A 164 17.49 0.75 0.18
CA TYR A 164 16.11 0.91 0.65
C TYR A 164 16.03 1.79 1.90
N PHE A 165 16.85 1.52 2.92
CA PHE A 165 16.85 2.32 4.14
C PHE A 165 17.50 3.69 3.93
N GLY A 166 18.46 3.85 3.00
CA GLY A 166 18.93 5.15 2.55
C GLY A 166 17.80 6.04 2.03
N LEU A 167 16.89 5.46 1.21
CA LEU A 167 15.71 6.16 0.71
C LEU A 167 14.71 6.53 1.81
N LEU A 168 14.57 5.69 2.85
CA LEU A 168 13.75 6.06 4.02
C LEU A 168 14.35 7.23 4.80
N GLU A 169 15.71 7.34 4.87
CA GLU A 169 16.37 8.50 5.47
C GLU A 169 16.07 9.78 4.69
N GLU A 170 16.02 9.72 3.36
CA GLU A 170 15.63 10.86 2.53
C GLU A 170 14.17 11.27 2.77
N LEU A 171 13.24 10.31 2.77
CA LEU A 171 11.84 10.59 3.11
C LEU A 171 11.69 11.18 4.52
N TYR A 172 12.49 10.73 5.48
CA TYR A 172 12.55 11.31 6.82
C TYR A 172 13.07 12.75 6.80
N ALA A 173 14.13 13.03 6.06
CA ALA A 173 14.67 14.37 5.88
C ALA A 173 13.65 15.32 5.23
N ASP A 174 12.82 14.81 4.32
CA ASP A 174 11.72 15.52 3.67
C ASP A 174 10.46 15.68 4.55
N GLY A 175 10.52 15.19 5.79
CA GLY A 175 9.49 15.46 6.79
C GLY A 175 8.48 14.35 7.02
N LEU A 176 8.55 13.21 6.34
CA LEU A 176 7.67 12.09 6.63
C LEU A 176 8.00 11.46 8.00
N ARG A 177 6.96 11.03 8.72
CA ARG A 177 7.10 10.49 10.09
C ARG A 177 6.31 9.20 10.30
N ASN A 178 5.35 8.88 9.46
CA ASN A 178 4.57 7.65 9.56
C ASN A 178 4.89 6.74 8.38
N TYR A 179 5.26 5.50 8.67
CA TYR A 179 5.68 4.52 7.68
C TYR A 179 5.00 3.17 7.93
N VAL A 180 4.61 2.50 6.86
CA VAL A 180 4.32 1.08 6.86
C VAL A 180 5.16 0.40 5.78
N LEU A 181 5.98 -0.56 6.17
CA LEU A 181 6.77 -1.38 5.26
C LEU A 181 6.13 -2.75 5.17
N PHE A 182 6.03 -3.29 3.96
CA PHE A 182 5.45 -4.60 3.72
C PHE A 182 6.55 -5.65 3.57
N THR A 183 6.36 -6.80 4.18
CA THR A 183 7.20 -7.96 3.87
C THR A 183 6.93 -8.47 2.46
N ILE A 184 7.94 -9.08 1.81
CA ILE A 184 7.71 -9.85 0.60
C ILE A 184 6.77 -11.01 0.94
N PRO A 185 5.63 -11.17 0.21
CA PRO A 185 4.70 -12.28 0.44
C PRO A 185 5.30 -13.62 0.00
N PRO A 186 4.67 -14.76 0.32
CA PRO A 186 5.11 -16.08 -0.15
C PRO A 186 4.80 -16.27 -1.64
N PHE A 187 5.36 -15.40 -2.51
CA PHE A 187 5.14 -15.47 -3.95
C PHE A 187 5.92 -16.61 -4.63
N ASP A 188 6.79 -17.29 -3.90
CA ASP A 188 7.32 -18.61 -4.27
C ASP A 188 6.21 -19.64 -4.54
N ARG A 189 4.99 -19.36 -4.08
CA ARG A 189 3.75 -20.13 -4.34
C ARG A 189 2.98 -19.67 -5.56
N ALA A 190 3.43 -18.61 -6.24
CA ALA A 190 2.79 -18.12 -7.46
C ALA A 190 2.87 -19.14 -8.61
N PRO A 191 1.85 -19.19 -9.50
CA PRO A 191 1.83 -20.16 -10.62
C PRO A 191 3.06 -20.15 -11.50
N ALA A 192 3.70 -18.99 -11.71
CA ALA A 192 4.93 -18.88 -12.48
C ALA A 192 6.13 -19.55 -11.81
N ILE A 193 6.13 -19.66 -10.50
CA ILE A 193 7.27 -20.09 -9.67
C ILE A 193 7.17 -21.56 -9.27
N ILE A 194 6.00 -21.97 -8.82
CA ILE A 194 5.81 -23.29 -8.15
C ILE A 194 6.22 -24.49 -9.01
N TYR A 195 6.24 -24.35 -10.33
CA TYR A 195 6.63 -25.40 -11.28
C TYR A 195 8.10 -25.33 -11.74
N GLN A 196 8.87 -24.37 -11.19
CA GLN A 196 10.29 -24.26 -11.47
C GLN A 196 11.09 -25.35 -10.75
N PRO A 197 12.35 -25.61 -11.13
CA PRO A 197 13.20 -26.59 -10.47
C PRO A 197 13.25 -26.36 -8.95
N ALA A 198 13.08 -27.43 -8.17
CA ALA A 198 12.95 -27.34 -6.71
C ALA A 198 14.13 -26.60 -6.04
N ALA A 199 15.35 -26.72 -6.59
CA ALA A 199 16.51 -26.00 -6.06
C ALA A 199 16.39 -24.47 -6.26
N MET A 200 15.81 -24.03 -7.38
CA MET A 200 15.56 -22.60 -7.63
C MET A 200 14.48 -22.06 -6.69
N VAL A 201 13.37 -22.80 -6.54
CA VAL A 201 12.30 -22.42 -5.60
C VAL A 201 12.82 -22.33 -4.17
N ALA A 202 13.66 -23.29 -3.74
CA ALA A 202 14.28 -23.27 -2.42
C ALA A 202 15.24 -22.08 -2.23
N SER A 203 15.97 -21.67 -3.27
CA SER A 203 16.79 -20.44 -3.24
C SER A 203 15.92 -19.21 -3.04
N LEU A 204 14.85 -19.05 -3.83
CA LEU A 204 13.92 -17.94 -3.68
C LEU A 204 13.28 -17.88 -2.29
N GLN A 205 12.85 -19.01 -1.73
CA GLN A 205 12.33 -19.09 -0.36
C GLN A 205 13.34 -18.60 0.68
N SER A 206 14.63 -18.97 0.47
CA SER A 206 15.71 -18.49 1.34
C SER A 206 15.92 -16.98 1.21
N ASP A 207 15.87 -16.44 0.00
CA ASP A 207 16.02 -15.01 -0.25
C ASP A 207 14.86 -14.20 0.33
N ILE A 208 13.61 -14.63 0.13
CA ILE A 208 12.42 -14.02 0.75
C ILE A 208 12.56 -13.99 2.28
N LYS A 209 12.93 -15.13 2.87
CA LYS A 209 13.10 -15.24 4.33
C LYS A 209 14.20 -14.30 4.84
N THR A 210 15.32 -14.25 4.15
CA THR A 210 16.47 -13.40 4.52
C THR A 210 16.11 -11.92 4.38
N TYR A 211 15.49 -11.53 3.28
CA TYR A 211 15.01 -10.17 3.04
C TYR A 211 14.07 -9.73 4.17
N ASN A 212 13.01 -10.48 4.44
CA ASN A 212 12.01 -10.13 5.44
C ASN A 212 12.59 -10.03 6.85
N ALA A 213 13.53 -10.92 7.22
CA ALA A 213 14.21 -10.88 8.51
C ALA A 213 15.12 -9.64 8.66
N GLN A 214 15.85 -9.30 7.61
CA GLN A 214 16.69 -8.10 7.59
C GLN A 214 15.85 -6.81 7.55
N LEU A 215 14.76 -6.78 6.77
CA LEU A 215 13.83 -5.66 6.74
C LEU A 215 13.31 -5.34 8.15
N ALA A 216 12.89 -6.35 8.90
CA ALA A 216 12.45 -6.20 10.29
C ALA A 216 13.54 -5.62 11.21
N THR A 217 14.77 -6.14 11.09
CA THR A 217 15.91 -5.71 11.91
C THR A 217 16.29 -4.27 11.61
N ARG A 218 16.36 -3.91 10.32
CA ARG A 218 16.73 -2.56 9.88
C ARG A 218 15.63 -1.54 10.21
N LEU A 219 14.35 -1.92 10.13
CA LEU A 219 13.24 -1.07 10.56
C LEU A 219 13.30 -0.76 12.06
N ALA A 220 13.66 -1.75 12.89
CA ALA A 220 13.85 -1.52 14.31
C ALA A 220 15.00 -0.54 14.59
N ALA A 221 16.11 -0.63 13.85
CA ALA A 221 17.22 0.30 13.94
C ALA A 221 16.84 1.73 13.48
N PHE A 222 16.12 1.86 12.35
CA PHE A 222 15.60 3.13 11.84
C PHE A 222 14.70 3.82 12.87
N LYS A 223 13.77 3.10 13.48
CA LYS A 223 12.91 3.63 14.54
C LYS A 223 13.70 4.08 15.77
N ALA A 224 14.73 3.35 16.14
CA ALA A 224 15.57 3.71 17.28
C ALA A 224 16.44 4.96 17.02
N ALA A 225 16.84 5.19 15.77
CA ALA A 225 17.63 6.34 15.36
C ALA A 225 16.81 7.63 15.25
N HIS A 226 15.49 7.53 14.98
CA HIS A 226 14.65 8.67 14.65
C HIS A 226 13.49 8.86 15.66
N SER A 227 13.66 9.80 16.58
CA SER A 227 12.61 10.18 17.52
C SER A 227 11.41 10.81 16.78
N GLY A 228 10.18 10.41 17.14
CA GLY A 228 8.96 10.91 16.52
C GLY A 228 8.55 10.16 15.25
N VAL A 229 9.31 9.14 14.83
CA VAL A 229 8.89 8.22 13.76
C VAL A 229 7.93 7.16 14.31
N THR A 230 6.78 7.03 13.66
CA THR A 230 5.90 5.86 13.78
C THR A 230 6.12 4.99 12.54
N ALA A 231 6.68 3.80 12.72
CA ALA A 231 6.90 2.89 11.62
C ALA A 231 6.52 1.46 12.01
N GLN A 232 5.80 0.79 11.13
CA GLN A 232 5.29 -0.56 11.33
C GLN A 232 5.75 -1.47 10.20
N LEU A 233 6.04 -2.72 10.53
CA LEU A 233 6.22 -3.79 9.56
C LEU A 233 4.88 -4.51 9.42
N PHE A 234 4.33 -4.51 8.23
CA PHE A 234 3.12 -5.27 7.90
C PHE A 234 3.52 -6.60 7.28
N ASP A 235 3.26 -7.68 8.01
CA ASP A 235 3.51 -9.04 7.54
C ASP A 235 2.40 -9.49 6.58
N THR A 236 2.75 -9.68 5.32
CA THR A 236 1.84 -10.11 4.27
C THR A 236 1.57 -11.62 4.29
N ALA A 237 2.48 -12.40 4.85
CA ALA A 237 2.46 -13.87 4.78
C ALA A 237 1.19 -14.51 5.38
N PRO A 238 0.63 -14.04 6.51
CA PRO A 238 -0.59 -14.63 7.06
C PRO A 238 -1.77 -14.59 6.10
N THR A 239 -1.98 -13.45 5.41
CA THR A 239 -3.07 -13.29 4.44
C THR A 239 -2.89 -14.23 3.24
N PHE A 240 -1.72 -14.22 2.62
CA PHE A 240 -1.45 -15.09 1.48
C PHE A 240 -1.56 -16.58 1.85
N THR A 241 -0.97 -16.98 2.98
CA THR A 241 -0.98 -18.37 3.44
C THR A 241 -2.39 -18.86 3.69
N ALA A 242 -3.22 -18.08 4.39
CA ALA A 242 -4.60 -18.45 4.68
C ALA A 242 -5.41 -18.74 3.41
N VAL A 243 -5.25 -17.90 2.39
CA VAL A 243 -5.96 -18.01 1.11
C VAL A 243 -5.41 -19.17 0.28
N LEU A 244 -4.08 -19.27 0.14
CA LEU A 244 -3.43 -20.29 -0.68
C LEU A 244 -3.54 -21.71 -0.09
N ASP A 245 -3.71 -21.84 1.24
CA ASP A 245 -3.92 -23.12 1.90
C ASP A 245 -5.39 -23.59 1.84
N ASN A 246 -6.33 -22.68 1.61
CA ASN A 246 -7.76 -22.98 1.57
C ASN A 246 -8.47 -22.32 0.37
N PRO A 247 -8.01 -22.51 -0.87
CA PRO A 247 -8.44 -21.74 -2.03
C PRO A 247 -9.97 -21.83 -2.28
N THR A 248 -10.58 -22.98 -2.05
CA THR A 248 -12.02 -23.19 -2.26
C THR A 248 -12.88 -22.39 -1.26
N ALA A 249 -12.38 -22.11 -0.06
CA ALA A 249 -13.07 -21.24 0.90
C ALA A 249 -13.11 -19.78 0.43
N TYR A 250 -12.25 -19.42 -0.50
CA TYR A 250 -12.15 -18.09 -1.10
C TYR A 250 -12.61 -18.03 -2.55
N GLY A 251 -13.37 -19.06 -3.01
CA GLY A 251 -14.01 -19.06 -4.30
C GLY A 251 -13.15 -19.54 -5.49
N ALA A 252 -11.90 -19.94 -5.25
CA ALA A 252 -11.02 -20.46 -6.29
C ALA A 252 -11.02 -22.00 -6.30
N PRO A 253 -10.88 -22.65 -7.47
CA PRO A 253 -10.84 -24.11 -7.55
C PRO A 253 -9.61 -24.73 -6.91
N ASP A 254 -8.47 -24.04 -6.97
CA ASP A 254 -7.18 -24.44 -6.37
C ASP A 254 -6.27 -23.23 -6.17
N ALA A 255 -5.08 -23.46 -5.56
CA ALA A 255 -4.13 -22.41 -5.21
C ALA A 255 -3.35 -21.83 -6.40
N THR A 256 -3.42 -22.46 -7.57
CA THR A 256 -2.66 -22.09 -8.78
C THR A 256 -3.53 -21.59 -9.92
N CYS A 257 -4.83 -21.59 -9.74
CA CYS A 257 -5.81 -21.10 -10.70
C CYS A 257 -5.52 -19.63 -11.06
N VAL A 258 -5.54 -19.35 -12.37
CA VAL A 258 -5.30 -18.01 -12.95
C VAL A 258 -6.52 -17.58 -13.76
N ASN A 259 -7.02 -16.37 -13.51
CA ASN A 259 -8.04 -15.73 -14.33
C ASN A 259 -7.92 -14.20 -14.25
N GLY A 260 -7.81 -13.53 -15.40
CA GLY A 260 -7.70 -12.08 -15.52
C GLY A 260 -8.93 -11.29 -15.04
N ASP A 261 -10.04 -11.96 -14.70
CA ASP A 261 -11.18 -11.31 -14.02
C ASP A 261 -10.91 -10.97 -12.55
N GLY A 262 -9.80 -11.49 -11.98
CA GLY A 262 -9.36 -11.28 -10.63
C GLY A 262 -10.23 -11.88 -9.53
N THR A 263 -11.36 -12.55 -9.88
CA THR A 263 -12.38 -13.05 -8.93
C THR A 263 -12.55 -14.55 -8.94
N SER A 264 -12.46 -15.18 -10.13
CA SER A 264 -12.68 -16.63 -10.29
C SER A 264 -11.50 -17.48 -9.80
N CYS A 265 -10.35 -16.88 -9.64
CA CYS A 265 -9.09 -17.49 -9.22
C CYS A 265 -8.37 -16.59 -8.19
N LEU A 266 -7.40 -17.15 -7.47
CA LEU A 266 -6.61 -16.38 -6.52
C LEU A 266 -5.58 -15.48 -7.22
N TRP A 267 -5.21 -15.79 -8.46
CA TRP A 267 -4.25 -15.08 -9.26
C TRP A 267 -4.90 -14.46 -10.49
N ALA A 268 -4.64 -13.18 -10.73
CA ALA A 268 -5.09 -12.47 -11.92
C ALA A 268 -4.27 -12.86 -13.16
N ASP A 269 -3.00 -13.12 -12.98
CA ASP A 269 -2.09 -13.76 -13.93
C ASP A 269 -1.16 -14.73 -13.19
N THR A 270 -0.12 -15.23 -13.86
CA THR A 270 0.76 -16.24 -13.24
C THR A 270 1.65 -15.70 -12.12
N TYR A 271 1.65 -14.38 -11.89
CA TYR A 271 2.55 -13.69 -10.94
C TYR A 271 1.80 -12.76 -9.96
N HIS A 272 0.67 -12.19 -10.40
CA HIS A 272 -0.04 -11.16 -9.63
C HIS A 272 -1.28 -11.71 -8.94
N PRO A 273 -1.51 -11.39 -7.65
CA PRO A 273 -2.69 -11.80 -6.92
C PRO A 273 -3.97 -11.15 -7.46
N GLY A 274 -5.06 -11.88 -7.37
CA GLY A 274 -6.41 -11.41 -7.71
C GLY A 274 -7.04 -10.57 -6.59
N LEU A 275 -8.27 -10.15 -6.82
CA LEU A 275 -9.00 -9.20 -5.95
C LEU A 275 -9.18 -9.69 -4.52
N VAL A 276 -9.42 -10.99 -4.33
CA VAL A 276 -9.64 -11.58 -3.00
C VAL A 276 -8.43 -11.38 -2.09
N ILE A 277 -7.22 -11.64 -2.60
CA ILE A 277 -6.00 -11.45 -1.82
C ILE A 277 -5.80 -9.97 -1.49
N HIS A 278 -6.00 -9.08 -2.46
CA HIS A 278 -5.87 -7.63 -2.27
C HIS A 278 -6.88 -7.07 -1.27
N GLU A 279 -8.13 -7.55 -1.28
CA GLU A 279 -9.16 -7.16 -0.32
C GLU A 279 -8.78 -7.54 1.10
N LEU A 280 -8.37 -8.80 1.32
CA LEU A 280 -7.97 -9.30 2.63
C LEU A 280 -6.68 -8.64 3.13
N LEU A 281 -5.74 -8.32 2.22
CA LEU A 281 -4.54 -7.58 2.56
C LEU A 281 -4.89 -6.19 3.09
N ALA A 282 -5.78 -5.48 2.40
CA ALA A 282 -6.22 -4.15 2.81
C ALA A 282 -7.01 -4.19 4.13
N GLU A 283 -7.88 -5.18 4.32
CA GLU A 283 -8.62 -5.37 5.57
C GLU A 283 -7.66 -5.59 6.75
N ALA A 284 -6.65 -6.45 6.57
CA ALA A 284 -5.65 -6.70 7.59
C ALA A 284 -4.78 -5.46 7.86
N LEU A 285 -4.39 -4.73 6.81
CA LEU A 285 -3.60 -3.50 6.91
C LEU A 285 -4.34 -2.42 7.71
N VAL A 286 -5.59 -2.12 7.35
CA VAL A 286 -6.40 -1.09 8.01
C VAL A 286 -6.64 -1.41 9.49
N LYS A 287 -6.73 -2.70 9.84
CA LYS A 287 -6.83 -3.14 11.25
C LYS A 287 -5.52 -3.04 12.02
N ALA A 288 -4.39 -3.20 11.34
CA ALA A 288 -3.06 -3.25 11.98
C ALA A 288 -2.41 -1.88 12.13
N VAL A 289 -2.77 -0.91 11.28
CA VAL A 289 -2.11 0.39 11.20
C VAL A 289 -3.05 1.48 11.70
N ASP A 290 -2.70 2.12 12.81
CA ASP A 290 -3.53 3.15 13.48
C ASP A 290 -3.75 4.43 12.66
N PHE A 291 -3.24 4.48 11.45
CA PHE A 291 -3.37 5.64 10.56
C PHE A 291 -4.76 5.76 9.92
N PHE A 292 -5.41 4.65 9.61
CA PHE A 292 -6.67 4.60 8.85
C PHE A 292 -7.90 5.00 9.65
#